data_85ef703c7bb41e7a6b7c1936fc90149b
#
_entry.id   85ef703c7bb41e7a6b7c1936fc90149b
#
_cell.length_a   1.000
_cell.length_b   1.000
_cell.length_c   1.000
_cell.angle_alpha   90.00
_cell.angle_beta   90.00
_cell.angle_gamma   90.00
#
_symmetry.space_group_name_H-M   'P 1'
#
loop_
_entity.id
_entity.type
_entity.pdbx_description
1 polymer ?
#
loop_
_entity_poly.entity_id
_entity_poly.type
_entity_poly.pdbx_seq_one_letter_code
_entity_poly.pdbx_strand_id
1 'polypeptide(L)'
;MKKRDIVIAILIILFSLIVAWVINKSLSKGDFITTNLSLNDWLNFWGGYCGGVFALIVGYFAIIYGNRNNEKAIKLQYKMLIEQDNRKELDDYTNCLKNNLNAINLMEISSLVGTIDNDNLMHSIALSQNKRVSIYSQDLEEQYIKCWEKAKDYYSQLLDVYESLVRRIKTNQIETKLQSNINQQLNQKFYFLKIKYGNINEKQYDNEIKSYMNDLAELNKSLSTYKKDINGLTNKLIILRDKISPLYKRLFDLSVSLIKEKECTLKLHMYDKA
;
A
#
# COMPACT_ATOMS: atom_id res chain seq x y z
N MET A 1 -19.54 -11.62 -42.22
CA MET A 1 -19.29 -10.76 -43.40
C MET A 1 -20.34 -9.67 -43.44
N LYS A 2 -19.95 -8.41 -43.64
CA LYS A 2 -20.95 -7.33 -43.88
C LYS A 2 -21.51 -7.56 -45.31
N LYS A 3 -22.80 -7.30 -45.51
CA LYS A 3 -23.44 -7.40 -46.84
C LYS A 3 -22.64 -6.68 -47.95
N ARG A 4 -22.00 -5.56 -47.58
CA ARG A 4 -21.14 -4.79 -48.50
C ARG A 4 -19.93 -5.54 -49.01
N ASP A 5 -19.29 -6.40 -48.17
CA ASP A 5 -18.09 -7.12 -48.54
C ASP A 5 -18.39 -8.24 -49.54
N ILE A 6 -19.58 -8.85 -49.41
CA ILE A 6 -20.11 -9.86 -50.36
C ILE A 6 -20.38 -9.22 -51.70
N VAL A 7 -21.01 -8.01 -51.68
CA VAL A 7 -21.32 -7.25 -52.92
C VAL A 7 -20.03 -6.91 -53.67
N ILE A 8 -19.00 -6.43 -52.96
CA ILE A 8 -17.72 -6.07 -53.58
C ILE A 8 -17.04 -7.30 -54.18
N ALA A 9 -17.06 -8.46 -53.52
CA ALA A 9 -16.50 -9.69 -54.06
C ALA A 9 -17.27 -10.13 -55.34
N ILE A 10 -18.60 -10.04 -55.33
CA ILE A 10 -19.44 -10.36 -56.51
C ILE A 10 -19.11 -9.40 -57.66
N LEU A 11 -18.94 -8.09 -57.37
CA LEU A 11 -18.58 -7.08 -58.41
C LEU A 11 -17.19 -7.38 -59.01
N ILE A 12 -16.20 -7.82 -58.24
CA ILE A 12 -14.85 -8.20 -58.73
C ILE A 12 -15.00 -9.41 -59.68
N ILE A 13 -15.77 -10.43 -59.29
CA ILE A 13 -16.00 -11.60 -60.10
C ILE A 13 -16.71 -11.25 -61.39
N LEU A 14 -17.78 -10.45 -61.33
CA LEU A 14 -18.52 -9.99 -62.53
C LEU A 14 -17.63 -9.17 -63.47
N PHE A 15 -16.86 -8.26 -62.91
CA PHE A 15 -15.91 -7.45 -63.69
C PHE A 15 -14.87 -8.36 -64.40
N SER A 16 -14.30 -9.32 -63.72
CA SER A 16 -13.34 -10.24 -64.30
C SER A 16 -13.96 -11.13 -65.42
N LEU A 17 -15.20 -11.55 -65.26
CA LEU A 17 -15.93 -12.27 -66.30
C LEU A 17 -16.20 -11.42 -67.53
N ILE A 18 -16.58 -10.11 -67.34
CA ILE A 18 -16.80 -9.17 -68.44
C ILE A 18 -15.47 -8.98 -69.21
N VAL A 19 -14.39 -8.76 -68.50
CA VAL A 19 -13.05 -8.57 -69.14
C VAL A 19 -12.65 -9.82 -69.92
N ALA A 20 -12.83 -11.00 -69.37
CA ALA A 20 -12.60 -12.28 -70.06
C ALA A 20 -13.47 -12.43 -71.31
N TRP A 21 -14.77 -12.07 -71.22
CA TRP A 21 -15.67 -12.09 -72.37
C TRP A 21 -15.27 -11.10 -73.46
N VAL A 22 -14.91 -9.87 -73.11
CA VAL A 22 -14.41 -8.86 -74.06
C VAL A 22 -13.15 -9.34 -74.78
N ILE A 23 -12.17 -9.85 -74.07
CA ILE A 23 -10.95 -10.39 -74.66
C ILE A 23 -11.28 -11.56 -75.63
N ASN A 24 -12.11 -12.52 -75.18
CA ASN A 24 -12.48 -13.63 -76.00
C ASN A 24 -13.23 -13.17 -77.32
N LYS A 25 -14.13 -12.21 -77.19
CA LYS A 25 -14.90 -11.66 -78.33
C LYS A 25 -13.99 -10.88 -79.27
N SER A 26 -13.05 -10.10 -78.80
CA SER A 26 -12.07 -9.35 -79.63
C SER A 26 -11.14 -10.26 -80.39
N LEU A 27 -10.75 -11.37 -79.80
CA LEU A 27 -9.87 -12.36 -80.41
C LEU A 27 -10.66 -13.23 -81.45
N SER A 28 -11.95 -13.53 -81.20
CA SER A 28 -12.78 -14.34 -82.13
C SER A 28 -13.18 -13.60 -83.39
N LYS A 29 -13.16 -12.24 -83.41
CA LYS A 29 -13.55 -11.44 -84.59
C LYS A 29 -12.37 -11.13 -85.52
N GLY A 30 -11.13 -11.49 -85.20
CA GLY A 30 -9.96 -11.33 -86.08
C GLY A 30 -9.49 -9.89 -86.29
N ASP A 31 -10.18 -8.90 -85.65
CA ASP A 31 -9.97 -7.49 -85.98
C ASP A 31 -8.73 -6.84 -85.28
N PHE A 32 -8.13 -7.51 -84.31
CA PHE A 32 -7.05 -6.87 -83.57
C PHE A 32 -5.73 -7.65 -83.48
N ILE A 33 -5.74 -8.96 -83.57
CA ILE A 33 -4.49 -9.76 -83.47
C ILE A 33 -4.70 -11.06 -84.24
N THR A 34 -4.01 -11.26 -85.36
CA THR A 34 -3.84 -12.58 -86.01
C THR A 34 -2.82 -13.36 -85.22
N THR A 35 -3.26 -14.01 -84.18
CA THR A 35 -2.37 -14.84 -83.35
C THR A 35 -2.56 -16.31 -83.74
N ASN A 36 -1.51 -16.92 -84.26
CA ASN A 36 -1.40 -18.39 -84.36
C ASN A 36 -1.08 -19.00 -82.97
N LEU A 37 -1.90 -18.68 -81.97
CA LEU A 37 -1.74 -19.21 -80.63
C LEU A 37 -2.12 -20.68 -80.61
N SER A 38 -1.24 -21.51 -80.06
CA SER A 38 -1.53 -22.92 -79.83
C SER A 38 -2.56 -23.07 -78.70
N LEU A 39 -3.27 -24.24 -78.66
CA LEU A 39 -4.17 -24.53 -77.54
C LEU A 39 -3.49 -24.46 -76.19
N ASN A 40 -2.21 -24.77 -76.08
CA ASN A 40 -1.39 -24.67 -74.90
C ASN A 40 -1.18 -23.21 -74.44
N ASP A 41 -0.96 -22.30 -75.38
CA ASP A 41 -0.80 -20.86 -75.06
C ASP A 41 -2.12 -20.29 -74.49
N TRP A 42 -3.23 -20.70 -75.03
CA TRP A 42 -4.57 -20.33 -74.51
C TRP A 42 -4.83 -20.89 -73.12
N LEU A 43 -4.50 -22.14 -72.85
CA LEU A 43 -4.64 -22.71 -71.51
C LEU A 43 -3.74 -22.02 -70.49
N ASN A 44 -2.49 -21.68 -70.86
CA ASN A 44 -1.60 -20.95 -70.01
C ASN A 44 -2.07 -19.52 -69.72
N PHE A 45 -2.60 -18.83 -70.74
CA PHE A 45 -3.19 -17.48 -70.55
C PHE A 45 -4.36 -17.50 -69.60
N TRP A 46 -5.34 -18.40 -69.80
CA TRP A 46 -6.50 -18.51 -68.95
C TRP A 46 -6.15 -19.03 -67.57
N GLY A 47 -5.19 -19.91 -67.43
CA GLY A 47 -4.69 -20.38 -66.14
C GLY A 47 -4.07 -19.25 -65.34
N GLY A 48 -3.23 -18.43 -65.97
CA GLY A 48 -2.63 -17.25 -65.36
C GLY A 48 -3.67 -16.17 -64.98
N TYR A 49 -4.64 -15.89 -65.87
CA TYR A 49 -5.70 -14.94 -65.64
C TYR A 49 -6.60 -15.37 -64.45
N CYS A 50 -7.06 -16.58 -64.43
CA CYS A 50 -7.88 -17.14 -63.32
C CYS A 50 -7.07 -17.15 -62.02
N GLY A 51 -5.80 -17.57 -62.06
CA GLY A 51 -4.91 -17.51 -60.90
C GLY A 51 -4.77 -16.11 -60.32
N GLY A 52 -4.57 -15.08 -61.18
CA GLY A 52 -4.52 -13.69 -60.78
C GLY A 52 -5.83 -13.18 -60.13
N VAL A 53 -6.97 -13.50 -60.74
CA VAL A 53 -8.28 -13.13 -60.18
C VAL A 53 -8.52 -13.80 -58.82
N PHE A 54 -8.20 -15.07 -58.66
CA PHE A 54 -8.30 -15.76 -57.36
C PHE A 54 -7.35 -15.14 -56.32
N ALA A 55 -6.11 -14.82 -56.70
CA ALA A 55 -5.17 -14.16 -55.80
C ALA A 55 -5.68 -12.79 -55.32
N LEU A 56 -6.29 -11.98 -56.17
CA LEU A 56 -6.92 -10.72 -55.82
C LEU A 56 -8.09 -10.91 -54.84
N ILE A 57 -8.94 -11.89 -55.06
CA ILE A 57 -10.07 -12.19 -54.18
C ILE A 57 -9.58 -12.63 -52.81
N VAL A 58 -8.64 -13.57 -52.75
CA VAL A 58 -8.06 -14.08 -51.51
C VAL A 58 -7.34 -12.95 -50.78
N GLY A 59 -6.55 -12.13 -51.48
CA GLY A 59 -5.86 -10.95 -50.88
C GLY A 59 -6.84 -9.93 -50.31
N TYR A 60 -7.92 -9.63 -50.99
CA TYR A 60 -8.99 -8.76 -50.51
C TYR A 60 -9.61 -9.29 -49.21
N PHE A 61 -9.97 -10.57 -49.18
CA PHE A 61 -10.51 -11.16 -47.95
C PHE A 61 -9.48 -11.20 -46.81
N ALA A 62 -8.22 -11.51 -47.12
CA ALA A 62 -7.16 -11.50 -46.10
C ALA A 62 -6.99 -10.09 -45.42
N ILE A 63 -7.05 -9.04 -46.24
CA ILE A 63 -6.99 -7.65 -45.70
C ILE A 63 -8.20 -7.35 -44.81
N ILE A 64 -9.42 -7.69 -45.25
CA ILE A 64 -10.64 -7.43 -44.47
C ILE A 64 -10.63 -8.21 -43.14
N TYR A 65 -10.28 -9.49 -43.18
CA TYR A 65 -10.21 -10.32 -41.98
C TYR A 65 -9.07 -9.86 -41.06
N GLY A 66 -7.92 -9.54 -41.64
CA GLY A 66 -6.79 -8.98 -40.90
C GLY A 66 -7.15 -7.68 -40.15
N ASN A 67 -7.78 -6.72 -40.82
CA ASN A 67 -8.22 -5.45 -40.21
C ASN A 67 -9.26 -5.68 -39.10
N ARG A 68 -10.23 -6.57 -39.30
CA ARG A 68 -11.24 -6.89 -38.27
C ARG A 68 -10.63 -7.57 -37.04
N ASN A 69 -9.67 -8.45 -37.25
CA ASN A 69 -8.99 -9.12 -36.14
C ASN A 69 -8.10 -8.13 -35.39
N ASN A 70 -7.42 -7.23 -36.10
CA ASN A 70 -6.64 -6.14 -35.49
C ASN A 70 -7.52 -5.18 -34.67
N GLU A 71 -8.68 -4.76 -35.21
CA GLU A 71 -9.64 -3.94 -34.44
C GLU A 71 -10.09 -4.63 -33.14
N LYS A 72 -10.40 -5.93 -33.21
CA LYS A 72 -10.77 -6.69 -32.01
C LYS A 72 -9.61 -6.82 -31.04
N ALA A 73 -8.39 -7.08 -31.53
CA ALA A 73 -7.19 -7.17 -30.70
C ALA A 73 -6.89 -5.85 -30.00
N ILE A 74 -6.97 -4.72 -30.73
CA ILE A 74 -6.78 -3.36 -30.17
C ILE A 74 -7.83 -3.05 -29.09
N LYS A 75 -9.11 -3.37 -29.33
CA LYS A 75 -10.17 -3.20 -28.33
C LYS A 75 -9.93 -4.05 -27.08
N LEU A 76 -9.48 -5.29 -27.26
CA LEU A 76 -9.15 -6.17 -26.14
C LEU A 76 -7.95 -5.64 -25.35
N GLN A 77 -6.89 -5.20 -26.03
CA GLN A 77 -5.71 -4.59 -25.39
C GLN A 77 -6.08 -3.32 -24.61
N TYR A 78 -6.92 -2.46 -25.19
CA TYR A 78 -7.39 -1.26 -24.50
C TYR A 78 -8.21 -1.59 -23.25
N LYS A 79 -9.08 -2.61 -23.32
CA LYS A 79 -9.82 -3.11 -22.16
C LYS A 79 -8.90 -3.65 -21.07
N MET A 80 -7.89 -4.43 -21.45
CA MET A 80 -6.89 -4.95 -20.49
C MET A 80 -6.10 -3.82 -19.83
N LEU A 81 -5.69 -2.79 -20.56
CA LEU A 81 -4.98 -1.64 -20.03
C LEU A 81 -5.83 -0.90 -18.99
N ILE A 82 -7.09 -0.62 -19.29
CA ILE A 82 -8.00 0.02 -18.34
C ILE A 82 -8.17 -0.84 -17.07
N GLU A 83 -8.32 -2.15 -17.24
CA GLU A 83 -8.44 -3.06 -16.11
C GLU A 83 -7.16 -3.08 -15.25
N GLN A 84 -6.00 -3.05 -15.88
CA GLN A 84 -4.70 -3.01 -15.21
C GLN A 84 -4.49 -1.69 -14.45
N ASP A 85 -4.85 -0.56 -15.05
CA ASP A 85 -4.79 0.75 -14.41
C ASP A 85 -5.74 0.84 -13.21
N ASN A 86 -6.96 0.33 -13.35
CA ASN A 86 -7.94 0.28 -12.27
C ASN A 86 -7.47 -0.60 -11.10
N ARG A 87 -6.86 -1.75 -11.38
CA ARG A 87 -6.27 -2.60 -10.33
C ARG A 87 -5.15 -1.89 -9.60
N LYS A 88 -4.25 -1.24 -10.34
CA LYS A 88 -3.16 -0.46 -9.74
C LYS A 88 -3.68 0.67 -8.85
N GLU A 89 -4.69 1.41 -9.31
CA GLU A 89 -5.31 2.47 -8.54
C GLU A 89 -5.95 1.94 -7.25
N LEU A 90 -6.63 0.79 -7.31
CA LEU A 90 -7.22 0.13 -6.14
C LEU A 90 -6.14 -0.36 -5.16
N ASP A 91 -5.05 -0.92 -5.66
CA ASP A 91 -3.94 -1.39 -4.83
C ASP A 91 -3.24 -0.23 -4.13
N ASP A 92 -2.97 0.87 -4.84
CA ASP A 92 -2.37 2.08 -4.28
C ASP A 92 -3.27 2.69 -3.18
N TYR A 93 -4.57 2.74 -3.41
CA TYR A 93 -5.55 3.19 -2.43
C TYR A 93 -5.60 2.29 -1.19
N THR A 94 -5.65 0.99 -1.40
CA THR A 94 -5.67 -0.02 -0.31
C THR A 94 -4.38 0.06 0.52
N ASN A 95 -3.23 0.21 -0.13
CA ASN A 95 -1.95 0.35 0.55
C ASN A 95 -1.87 1.65 1.36
N CYS A 96 -2.44 2.74 0.86
CA CYS A 96 -2.52 4.00 1.60
C CYS A 96 -3.32 3.82 2.91
N LEU A 97 -4.50 3.19 2.84
CA LEU A 97 -5.32 2.91 4.02
C LEU A 97 -4.64 1.96 5.01
N LYS A 98 -3.98 0.91 4.52
CA LYS A 98 -3.20 -0.02 5.36
C LYS A 98 -2.05 0.68 6.06
N ASN A 99 -1.31 1.55 5.36
CA ASN A 99 -0.21 2.29 5.95
C ASN A 99 -0.68 3.24 7.06
N ASN A 100 -1.85 3.86 6.89
CA ASN A 100 -2.45 4.68 7.94
C ASN A 100 -2.85 3.84 9.17
N LEU A 101 -3.41 2.64 8.96
CA LEU A 101 -3.74 1.73 10.06
C LEU A 101 -2.48 1.22 10.77
N ASN A 102 -1.43 0.89 10.01
CA ASN A 102 -0.16 0.41 10.57
C ASN A 102 0.58 1.50 11.35
N ALA A 103 0.37 2.79 11.03
CA ALA A 103 0.94 3.90 11.78
C ALA A 103 0.37 4.00 13.21
N ILE A 104 -0.81 3.38 13.48
CA ILE A 104 -1.39 3.25 14.81
C ILE A 104 -1.28 1.77 15.21
N ASN A 105 -0.09 1.34 15.58
CA ASN A 105 0.14 -0.07 15.89
C ASN A 105 -0.36 -0.43 17.29
N LEU A 106 -1.58 -1.01 17.38
CA LEU A 106 -2.16 -1.44 18.66
C LEU A 106 -1.36 -2.54 19.36
N MET A 107 -0.64 -3.39 18.60
CA MET A 107 0.22 -4.41 19.21
C MET A 107 1.41 -3.77 19.92
N GLU A 108 2.02 -2.74 19.31
CA GLU A 108 3.07 -1.97 19.95
C GLU A 108 2.55 -1.22 21.18
N ILE A 109 1.38 -0.59 21.08
CA ILE A 109 0.73 0.07 22.23
C ILE A 109 0.50 -0.92 23.37
N SER A 110 0.07 -2.14 23.07
CA SER A 110 -0.14 -3.19 24.09
C SER A 110 1.20 -3.70 24.67
N SER A 111 2.25 -3.79 23.86
CA SER A 111 3.59 -4.16 24.31
C SER A 111 4.26 -3.04 25.13
N LEU A 112 4.03 -1.78 24.79
CA LEU A 112 4.51 -0.61 25.55
C LEU A 112 3.99 -0.58 26.99
N VAL A 113 2.77 -1.06 27.20
CA VAL A 113 2.19 -1.18 28.55
C VAL A 113 2.72 -2.41 29.30
N GLY A 114 3.14 -3.46 28.58
CA GLY A 114 3.62 -4.73 29.15
C GLY A 114 5.12 -4.87 29.31
N THR A 115 5.93 -4.15 28.53
CA THR A 115 7.40 -4.26 28.51
C THR A 115 8.06 -2.88 28.48
N ILE A 116 8.18 -2.29 29.66
CA ILE A 116 8.81 -0.97 29.84
C ILE A 116 10.34 -1.02 29.64
N ASP A 117 10.91 -2.19 29.34
CA ASP A 117 12.36 -2.44 29.28
C ASP A 117 13.00 -2.37 27.87
N ASN A 118 12.26 -2.12 26.80
CA ASN A 118 12.83 -2.14 25.45
C ASN A 118 13.15 -0.72 24.91
N ASP A 119 14.41 -0.32 25.04
CA ASP A 119 14.97 0.94 24.49
C ASP A 119 14.90 1.08 22.96
N ASN A 120 14.55 0.00 22.22
CA ASN A 120 14.62 -0.04 20.76
C ASN A 120 13.31 0.35 20.04
N LEU A 121 12.22 0.59 20.77
CA LEU A 121 10.92 0.86 20.16
C LEU A 121 10.69 2.32 19.73
N MET A 122 11.53 3.24 20.21
CA MET A 122 11.34 4.70 19.96
C MET A 122 11.71 5.14 18.54
N HIS A 123 12.41 4.35 17.75
CA HIS A 123 12.92 4.80 16.44
C HIS A 123 12.06 4.44 15.23
N SER A 124 11.05 3.62 15.36
CA SER A 124 10.28 3.12 14.21
C SER A 124 8.93 3.82 13.98
N ILE A 125 8.48 4.70 14.87
CA ILE A 125 7.18 5.35 14.76
C ILE A 125 7.31 6.69 14.03
N ALA A 126 7.76 6.64 12.78
CA ALA A 126 7.53 7.73 11.86
C ALA A 126 6.05 7.70 11.47
N LEU A 127 5.24 8.59 12.03
CA LEU A 127 3.88 8.86 11.58
C LEU A 127 3.93 9.09 10.06
N SER A 128 3.48 8.10 9.29
CA SER A 128 3.43 8.21 7.85
C SER A 128 2.64 9.47 7.50
N GLN A 129 3.25 10.34 6.70
CA GLN A 129 2.58 11.55 6.22
C GLN A 129 1.30 11.14 5.53
N ASN A 130 0.17 11.71 5.96
CA ASN A 130 -1.13 11.53 5.33
C ASN A 130 -1.02 11.81 3.82
N LYS A 131 -0.86 10.77 3.01
CA LYS A 131 -1.22 10.89 1.61
C LYS A 131 -2.74 11.07 1.59
N ARG A 132 -3.20 12.18 1.05
CA ARG A 132 -4.62 12.43 0.84
C ARG A 132 -5.20 11.25 0.10
N VAL A 133 -6.11 10.55 0.74
CA VAL A 133 -6.93 9.51 0.14
C VAL A 133 -7.85 10.23 -0.83
N SER A 134 -7.73 9.98 -2.14
CA SER A 134 -8.60 10.63 -3.13
C SER A 134 -10.03 10.09 -3.02
N ILE A 135 -10.97 10.98 -3.01
CA ILE A 135 -12.36 10.89 -2.56
C ILE A 135 -13.25 10.23 -3.58
N TYR A 136 -14.08 9.26 -3.17
CA TYR A 136 -15.19 8.72 -3.97
C TYR A 136 -16.55 8.80 -3.26
N SER A 137 -16.58 8.77 -1.93
CA SER A 137 -17.76 9.11 -1.13
C SER A 137 -17.36 10.15 -0.09
N GLN A 138 -17.92 11.33 -0.25
CA GLN A 138 -17.61 12.49 0.58
C GLN A 138 -17.92 12.23 2.06
N ASP A 139 -19.00 11.50 2.36
CA ASP A 139 -19.44 11.20 3.72
C ASP A 139 -18.55 10.18 4.45
N LEU A 140 -18.19 9.08 3.79
CA LEU A 140 -17.34 8.04 4.39
C LEU A 140 -15.91 8.53 4.59
N GLU A 141 -15.41 9.31 3.65
CA GLU A 141 -14.08 9.88 3.76
C GLU A 141 -14.00 10.91 4.88
N GLU A 142 -14.98 11.79 5.01
CA GLU A 142 -15.03 12.77 6.10
C GLU A 142 -15.08 12.06 7.47
N GLN A 143 -15.85 10.97 7.60
CA GLN A 143 -15.86 10.16 8.81
C GLN A 143 -14.51 9.49 9.05
N TYR A 144 -13.84 8.99 8.01
CA TYR A 144 -12.52 8.38 8.11
C TYR A 144 -11.48 9.42 8.57
N ILE A 145 -11.44 10.59 7.95
CA ILE A 145 -10.50 11.66 8.27
C ILE A 145 -10.69 12.13 9.73
N LYS A 146 -11.92 12.41 10.15
CA LYS A 146 -12.22 12.80 11.53
C LYS A 146 -11.81 11.73 12.55
N CYS A 147 -12.05 10.46 12.23
CA CYS A 147 -11.66 9.36 13.08
C CYS A 147 -10.13 9.21 13.14
N TRP A 148 -9.45 9.37 12.00
CA TRP A 148 -8.00 9.31 11.88
C TRP A 148 -7.31 10.43 12.66
N GLU A 149 -7.74 11.68 12.47
CA GLU A 149 -7.17 12.84 13.18
C GLU A 149 -7.28 12.66 14.71
N LYS A 150 -8.44 12.21 15.19
CA LYS A 150 -8.66 11.94 16.61
C LYS A 150 -7.80 10.79 17.13
N ALA A 151 -7.67 9.71 16.37
CA ALA A 151 -6.82 8.58 16.74
C ALA A 151 -5.34 8.99 16.76
N LYS A 152 -4.89 9.77 15.78
CA LYS A 152 -3.54 10.33 15.69
C LYS A 152 -3.22 11.25 16.87
N ASP A 153 -4.15 12.11 17.27
CA ASP A 153 -3.97 13.00 18.42
C ASP A 153 -3.78 12.21 19.72
N TYR A 154 -4.64 11.23 20.00
CA TYR A 154 -4.48 10.37 21.17
C TYR A 154 -3.20 9.53 21.12
N TYR A 155 -2.79 9.09 19.94
CA TYR A 155 -1.56 8.34 19.77
C TYR A 155 -0.33 9.21 20.03
N SER A 156 -0.31 10.45 19.57
CA SER A 156 0.74 11.43 19.89
C SER A 156 0.84 11.67 21.40
N GLN A 157 -0.30 11.90 22.08
CA GLN A 157 -0.34 12.05 23.54
C GLN A 157 0.19 10.80 24.26
N LEU A 158 -0.10 9.61 23.74
CA LEU A 158 0.39 8.34 24.30
C LEU A 158 1.90 8.25 24.22
N LEU A 159 2.50 8.64 23.08
CA LEU A 159 3.95 8.67 22.91
C LEU A 159 4.63 9.65 23.88
N ASP A 160 4.08 10.85 24.06
CA ASP A 160 4.60 11.84 24.99
C ASP A 160 4.58 11.33 26.43
N VAL A 161 3.49 10.67 26.84
CA VAL A 161 3.35 10.05 28.16
C VAL A 161 4.34 8.91 28.31
N TYR A 162 4.52 8.08 27.29
CA TYR A 162 5.47 6.97 27.28
C TYR A 162 6.91 7.45 27.43
N GLU A 163 7.32 8.47 26.67
CA GLU A 163 8.65 9.07 26.79
C GLU A 163 8.90 9.60 28.20
N SER A 164 7.91 10.28 28.75
CA SER A 164 7.97 10.79 30.13
C SER A 164 8.12 9.66 31.15
N LEU A 165 7.40 8.53 30.94
CA LEU A 165 7.49 7.34 31.78
C LEU A 165 8.88 6.70 31.73
N VAL A 166 9.44 6.51 30.52
CA VAL A 166 10.78 5.95 30.34
C VAL A 166 11.85 6.80 31.04
N ARG A 167 11.77 8.13 30.87
CA ARG A 167 12.68 9.06 31.57
C ARG A 167 12.58 8.89 33.09
N ARG A 168 11.37 8.79 33.66
CA ARG A 168 11.16 8.61 35.10
C ARG A 168 11.68 7.25 35.60
N ILE A 169 11.51 6.20 34.85
CA ILE A 169 12.03 4.88 35.20
C ILE A 169 13.56 4.89 35.22
N LYS A 170 14.20 5.45 34.19
CA LYS A 170 15.67 5.57 34.15
C LYS A 170 16.21 6.35 35.34
N THR A 171 15.59 7.48 35.66
CA THR A 171 15.98 8.27 36.85
C THR A 171 15.79 7.48 38.13
N ASN A 172 14.66 6.79 38.29
CA ASN A 172 14.41 5.95 39.47
C ASN A 172 15.45 4.79 39.60
N GLN A 173 15.86 4.18 38.49
CA GLN A 173 16.92 3.14 38.49
C GLN A 173 18.28 3.70 38.92
N ILE A 174 18.65 4.89 38.43
CA ILE A 174 19.92 5.54 38.79
C ILE A 174 19.94 5.87 40.27
N GLU A 175 18.87 6.46 40.80
CA GLU A 175 18.79 6.82 42.23
C GLU A 175 18.72 5.58 43.12
N THR A 176 18.08 4.49 42.68
CA THR A 176 18.09 3.22 43.40
C THR A 176 19.52 2.64 43.50
N LYS A 177 20.31 2.71 42.41
CA LYS A 177 21.72 2.32 42.45
C LYS A 177 22.54 3.20 43.38
N LEU A 178 22.32 4.51 43.35
CA LEU A 178 22.99 5.46 44.27
C LEU A 178 22.66 5.15 45.74
N GLN A 179 21.39 4.88 46.04
CA GLN A 179 20.96 4.46 47.37
C GLN A 179 21.68 3.18 47.84
N SER A 180 21.80 2.17 46.95
CA SER A 180 22.53 0.95 47.25
C SER A 180 24.00 1.21 47.56
N ASN A 181 24.67 2.07 46.79
CA ASN A 181 26.06 2.47 47.01
C ASN A 181 26.25 3.20 48.30
N ILE A 182 25.39 4.16 48.65
CA ILE A 182 25.45 4.91 49.93
C ILE A 182 25.23 3.94 51.08
N ASN A 183 24.27 3.04 51.04
CA ASN A 183 24.06 1.99 52.05
C ASN A 183 25.28 1.09 52.26
N GLN A 184 25.92 0.69 51.16
CA GLN A 184 27.16 -0.10 51.26
C GLN A 184 28.28 0.68 51.94
N GLN A 185 28.50 1.91 51.58
CA GLN A 185 29.52 2.77 52.22
C GLN A 185 29.22 3.01 53.70
N LEU A 186 27.97 3.24 54.06
CA LEU A 186 27.54 3.42 55.44
C LEU A 186 27.79 2.14 56.25
N ASN A 187 27.45 0.97 55.73
CA ASN A 187 27.70 -0.30 56.38
C ASN A 187 29.19 -0.58 56.58
N GLN A 188 30.05 -0.24 55.61
CA GLN A 188 31.50 -0.34 55.75
C GLN A 188 32.01 0.59 56.86
N LYS A 189 31.54 1.85 56.94
CA LYS A 189 31.92 2.77 58.00
C LYS A 189 31.47 2.26 59.36
N PHE A 190 30.26 1.78 59.52
CA PHE A 190 29.80 1.17 60.75
C PHE A 190 30.65 -0.03 61.15
N TYR A 191 31.05 -0.86 60.21
CA TYR A 191 31.93 -1.99 60.48
C TYR A 191 33.31 -1.55 60.99
N PHE A 192 33.92 -0.57 60.33
CA PHE A 192 35.22 0.01 60.79
C PHE A 192 35.15 0.66 62.18
N LEU A 193 34.08 1.39 62.46
CA LEU A 193 33.85 2.01 63.75
C LEU A 193 33.66 0.94 64.85
N LYS A 194 32.98 -0.14 64.58
CA LYS A 194 32.78 -1.27 65.47
C LYS A 194 34.12 -1.94 65.79
N ILE A 195 34.97 -2.13 64.79
CA ILE A 195 36.33 -2.70 65.02
C ILE A 195 37.18 -1.77 65.84
N LYS A 196 37.15 -0.47 65.61
CA LYS A 196 38.00 0.52 66.24
C LYS A 196 37.61 0.86 67.69
N TYR A 197 36.32 0.89 67.98
CA TYR A 197 35.81 1.38 69.27
C TYR A 197 35.02 0.33 70.09
N GLY A 198 34.87 -0.89 69.59
CA GLY A 198 34.10 -1.97 70.26
C GLY A 198 32.57 -1.69 70.23
N ASN A 199 31.98 -1.24 71.33
CA ASN A 199 30.58 -0.84 71.35
C ASN A 199 30.42 0.64 70.97
N ILE A 200 29.63 0.91 69.91
CA ILE A 200 29.39 2.27 69.39
C ILE A 200 28.31 2.95 70.25
N ASN A 201 28.69 3.99 70.94
CA ASN A 201 27.73 4.87 71.64
C ASN A 201 27.20 5.91 70.65
N GLU A 202 25.89 6.22 70.63
CA GLU A 202 25.24 7.16 69.67
C GLU A 202 25.89 8.56 69.60
N LYS A 203 26.66 8.95 70.65
CA LYS A 203 27.38 10.26 70.69
C LYS A 203 28.64 10.30 69.83
N GLN A 204 29.07 9.17 69.29
CA GLN A 204 30.30 9.04 68.52
C GLN A 204 30.10 8.96 67.01
N TYR A 205 28.84 9.17 66.56
CA TYR A 205 28.56 9.28 65.10
C TYR A 205 29.27 10.51 64.55
N ASP A 206 30.29 10.22 63.72
CA ASP A 206 30.99 11.23 62.96
C ASP A 206 30.00 12.01 62.09
N ASN A 207 30.25 13.30 61.87
CA ASN A 207 29.41 14.14 61.00
C ASN A 207 29.18 13.56 59.62
N GLU A 208 30.12 12.77 59.15
CA GLU A 208 30.06 12.05 57.88
C GLU A 208 28.95 11.00 57.86
N ILE A 209 28.74 10.21 58.95
CA ILE A 209 27.62 9.25 59.04
C ILE A 209 26.28 9.98 59.05
N LYS A 210 26.20 11.09 59.74
CA LYS A 210 24.98 11.94 59.74
C LYS A 210 24.66 12.47 58.33
N SER A 211 25.70 12.87 57.57
CA SER A 211 25.53 13.30 56.17
C SER A 211 24.94 12.16 55.32
N TYR A 212 25.55 10.93 55.36
CA TYR A 212 25.00 9.78 54.62
C TYR A 212 23.57 9.43 55.02
N MET A 213 23.18 9.54 56.27
CA MET A 213 21.82 9.29 56.75
C MET A 213 20.83 10.33 56.20
N ASN A 214 21.25 11.61 56.14
CA ASN A 214 20.45 12.66 55.56
C ASN A 214 20.25 12.44 54.03
N ASP A 215 21.33 12.14 53.33
CA ASP A 215 21.33 11.85 51.90
C ASP A 215 20.38 10.67 51.58
N LEU A 216 20.40 9.59 52.38
CA LEU A 216 19.49 8.49 52.27
C LEU A 216 18.04 8.86 52.53
N ALA A 217 17.77 9.73 53.50
CA ALA A 217 16.43 10.22 53.78
C ALA A 217 15.85 11.04 52.59
N GLU A 218 16.66 11.91 51.99
CA GLU A 218 16.28 12.69 50.82
C GLU A 218 16.04 11.77 49.60
N LEU A 219 16.95 10.80 49.36
CA LEU A 219 16.82 9.83 48.29
C LEU A 219 15.54 8.96 48.45
N ASN A 220 15.26 8.49 49.65
CA ASN A 220 14.01 7.76 49.93
C ASN A 220 12.76 8.60 49.60
N LYS A 221 12.77 9.88 49.92
CA LYS A 221 11.67 10.78 49.55
C LYS A 221 11.54 10.95 48.05
N SER A 222 12.65 11.15 47.33
CA SER A 222 12.68 11.22 45.86
C SER A 222 12.17 9.96 45.23
N LEU A 223 12.65 8.77 45.64
CA LEU A 223 12.23 7.47 45.12
C LEU A 223 10.73 7.22 45.34
N SER A 224 10.17 7.63 46.49
CA SER A 224 8.74 7.50 46.74
C SER A 224 7.91 8.38 45.78
N THR A 225 8.40 9.58 45.47
CA THR A 225 7.78 10.47 44.50
C THR A 225 7.83 9.92 43.10
N TYR A 226 8.98 9.38 42.66
CA TYR A 226 9.09 8.77 41.34
C TYR A 226 8.19 7.55 41.18
N LYS A 227 8.04 6.70 42.19
CA LYS A 227 7.08 5.58 42.17
C LYS A 227 5.65 6.07 41.96
N LYS A 228 5.25 7.16 42.63
CA LYS A 228 3.92 7.76 42.46
C LYS A 228 3.74 8.32 41.04
N ASP A 229 4.76 9.02 40.50
CA ASP A 229 4.75 9.57 39.15
C ASP A 229 4.67 8.46 38.10
N ILE A 230 5.46 7.39 38.25
CA ILE A 230 5.45 6.21 37.36
C ILE A 230 4.05 5.58 37.33
N ASN A 231 3.43 5.34 38.48
CA ASN A 231 2.06 4.82 38.55
C ASN A 231 1.05 5.75 37.89
N GLY A 232 1.17 7.06 38.09
CA GLY A 232 0.30 8.06 37.45
C GLY A 232 0.44 8.07 35.93
N LEU A 233 1.67 7.99 35.40
CA LEU A 233 1.94 7.93 33.98
C LEU A 233 1.46 6.60 33.36
N THR A 234 1.67 5.48 34.04
CA THR A 234 1.15 4.16 33.62
C THR A 234 -0.38 4.16 33.49
N ASN A 235 -1.07 4.73 34.47
CA ASN A 235 -2.53 4.86 34.39
C ASN A 235 -2.99 5.75 33.22
N LYS A 236 -2.28 6.84 32.93
CA LYS A 236 -2.55 7.68 31.74
C LYS A 236 -2.37 6.91 30.45
N LEU A 237 -1.32 6.08 30.34
CA LEU A 237 -1.10 5.22 29.16
C LEU A 237 -2.27 4.24 28.93
N ILE A 238 -2.74 3.60 30.00
CA ILE A 238 -3.90 2.69 29.95
C ILE A 238 -5.13 3.42 29.44
N ILE A 239 -5.42 4.60 29.98
CA ILE A 239 -6.57 5.42 29.56
C ILE A 239 -6.48 5.82 28.09
N LEU A 240 -5.30 6.21 27.60
CA LEU A 240 -5.09 6.59 26.20
C LEU A 240 -5.22 5.39 25.27
N ARG A 241 -4.65 4.24 25.62
CA ARG A 241 -4.86 2.97 24.90
C ARG A 241 -6.33 2.64 24.74
N ASP A 242 -7.08 2.74 25.82
CA ASP A 242 -8.51 2.40 25.85
C ASP A 242 -9.35 3.40 25.01
N LYS A 243 -8.89 4.63 24.83
CA LYS A 243 -9.47 5.61 23.89
C LYS A 243 -9.12 5.32 22.44
N ILE A 244 -7.90 4.87 22.15
CA ILE A 244 -7.42 4.57 20.80
C ILE A 244 -8.05 3.29 20.24
N SER A 245 -8.21 2.25 21.06
CA SER A 245 -8.70 0.94 20.63
C SER A 245 -10.03 0.99 19.86
N PRO A 246 -11.10 1.66 20.32
CA PRO A 246 -12.36 1.75 19.58
C PRO A 246 -12.23 2.59 18.30
N LEU A 247 -11.37 3.61 18.30
CA LEU A 247 -11.09 4.42 17.10
C LEU A 247 -10.39 3.61 16.03
N TYR A 248 -9.41 2.78 16.41
CA TYR A 248 -8.73 1.88 15.51
C TYR A 248 -9.69 0.88 14.86
N LYS A 249 -10.56 0.27 15.64
CA LYS A 249 -11.60 -0.63 15.12
C LYS A 249 -12.50 0.09 14.10
N ARG A 250 -12.94 1.29 14.44
CA ARG A 250 -13.76 2.11 13.54
C ARG A 250 -13.02 2.49 12.26
N LEU A 251 -11.74 2.84 12.35
CA LEU A 251 -10.89 3.11 11.18
C LEU A 251 -10.75 1.89 10.28
N PHE A 252 -10.60 0.71 10.87
CA PHE A 252 -10.55 -0.53 10.12
C PHE A 252 -11.86 -0.77 9.35
N ASP A 253 -13.01 -0.64 10.02
CA ASP A 253 -14.33 -0.84 9.41
C ASP A 253 -14.59 0.19 8.29
N LEU A 254 -14.22 1.45 8.50
CA LEU A 254 -14.30 2.51 7.49
C LEU A 254 -13.36 2.24 6.31
N SER A 255 -12.15 1.77 6.54
CA SER A 255 -11.20 1.39 5.48
C SER A 255 -11.77 0.29 4.59
N VAL A 256 -12.36 -0.75 5.18
CA VAL A 256 -13.01 -1.84 4.42
C VAL A 256 -14.17 -1.31 3.58
N SER A 257 -14.98 -0.40 4.12
CA SER A 257 -16.11 0.20 3.41
C SER A 257 -15.64 1.07 2.25
N LEU A 258 -14.62 1.89 2.43
CA LEU A 258 -14.02 2.74 1.40
C LEU A 258 -13.40 1.91 0.25
N ILE A 259 -12.71 0.81 0.57
CA ILE A 259 -12.14 -0.10 -0.44
C ILE A 259 -13.25 -0.70 -1.31
N LYS A 260 -14.34 -1.17 -0.68
CA LYS A 260 -15.49 -1.75 -1.40
C LYS A 260 -16.16 -0.72 -2.31
N GLU A 261 -16.35 0.49 -1.84
CA GLU A 261 -16.94 1.57 -2.63
C GLU A 261 -16.05 1.95 -3.82
N LYS A 262 -14.73 2.07 -3.60
CA LYS A 262 -13.75 2.29 -4.66
C LYS A 262 -13.81 1.19 -5.71
N GLU A 263 -13.84 -0.07 -5.30
CA GLU A 263 -13.94 -1.22 -6.20
C GLU A 263 -15.23 -1.18 -7.05
N CYS A 264 -16.37 -0.83 -6.44
CA CYS A 264 -17.64 -0.67 -7.15
C CYS A 264 -17.57 0.46 -8.18
N THR A 265 -16.99 1.60 -7.83
CA THR A 265 -16.86 2.76 -8.73
C THR A 265 -15.97 2.44 -9.93
N LEU A 266 -14.83 1.76 -9.71
CA LEU A 266 -13.94 1.36 -10.79
C LEU A 266 -14.60 0.34 -11.73
N LYS A 267 -15.42 -0.58 -11.21
CA LYS A 267 -16.20 -1.53 -12.02
C LYS A 267 -17.24 -0.80 -12.89
N LEU A 268 -17.97 0.17 -12.35
CA LEU A 268 -18.94 0.97 -13.09
C LEU A 268 -18.26 1.73 -14.25
N HIS A 269 -17.12 2.36 -14.02
CA HIS A 269 -16.36 3.04 -15.08
C HIS A 269 -15.86 2.11 -16.20
N MET A 270 -15.71 0.82 -15.95
CA MET A 270 -15.40 -0.16 -17.00
C MET A 270 -16.58 -0.41 -17.93
N TYR A 271 -17.82 -0.40 -17.41
CA TYR A 271 -19.02 -0.63 -18.22
C TYR A 271 -19.39 0.58 -19.08
N ASP A 272 -19.14 1.80 -18.61
CA ASP A 272 -19.45 3.01 -19.35
C ASP A 272 -18.48 3.29 -20.52
N LYS A 273 -17.26 2.75 -20.49
CA LYS A 273 -16.22 2.91 -21.52
C LYS A 273 -16.09 1.74 -22.49
N ALA A 274 -16.80 0.65 -22.28
CA ALA A 274 -16.78 -0.57 -23.13
C ALA A 274 -17.91 -0.58 -24.14
#